data_cd64348dce231b78b973d34f07c26203
#
_entry.id   cd64348dce231b78b973d34f07c26203
#
_cell.length_a   1.000
_cell.length_b   1.000
_cell.length_c   1.000
_cell.angle_alpha   90.00
_cell.angle_beta   90.00
_cell.angle_gamma   90.00
#
_symmetry.space_group_name_H-M   'P 1'
#
loop_
_entity.id
_entity.type
_entity.pdbx_description
1 polymer ?
#
loop_
_entity_poly.entity_id
_entity_poly.type
_entity_poly.pdbx_seq_one_letter_code
_entity_poly.pdbx_strand_id
1 'polypeptide(L)'
;EAFGCNTTLPWGMYSEATHDYLLSSVVTAPKGVIIDPNLPVHPTFLYESIWCFVGLFLLVRHIKKRKFAGDIALRYLIWYGAGRFWIEALRTDSLLLVPSIGLRVSQVVAAVAVVGGIVAEVLLTKKYKGKPLMVPLALTTENRALAAKAKKADPAFRLEPEELAASSPRALFVERTETYNKTVKEQLTSAS
;
A
#
# COMPACT_ATOMS: atom_id res chain seq x y z
N GLU A 1 4.29 12.78 19.73
CA GLU A 1 3.90 11.54 19.06
C GLU A 1 2.41 11.28 19.26
N ALA A 2 1.79 10.64 18.26
CA ALA A 2 0.37 10.31 18.36
C ALA A 2 0.15 9.15 19.34
N PHE A 3 -0.62 9.40 20.37
CA PHE A 3 -1.08 8.38 21.33
C PHE A 3 -2.59 8.29 21.31
N GLY A 4 -3.12 7.21 21.87
CA GLY A 4 -4.55 6.95 21.95
C GLY A 4 -5.17 7.29 23.30
N CYS A 5 -6.42 6.90 23.47
CA CYS A 5 -7.12 7.01 24.76
C CYS A 5 -6.50 6.11 25.83
N ASN A 6 -6.92 6.26 27.10
CA ASN A 6 -6.44 5.43 28.20
C ASN A 6 -6.71 3.95 27.98
N THR A 7 -5.81 3.11 28.47
CA THR A 7 -5.89 1.66 28.36
C THR A 7 -5.46 0.96 29.64
N THR A 8 -6.06 -0.20 29.90
CA THR A 8 -5.65 -1.12 30.97
C THR A 8 -4.79 -2.27 30.45
N LEU A 9 -4.42 -2.26 29.17
CA LEU A 9 -3.63 -3.31 28.57
C LEU A 9 -2.19 -3.29 29.09
N PRO A 10 -1.53 -4.47 29.24
CA PRO A 10 -0.21 -4.57 29.84
C PRO A 10 0.91 -3.86 29.05
N TRP A 11 0.66 -3.51 27.79
CA TRP A 11 1.56 -2.75 26.94
C TRP A 11 1.14 -1.27 26.77
N GLY A 12 0.27 -0.77 27.64
CA GLY A 12 -0.07 0.64 27.68
C GLY A 12 1.19 1.49 27.86
N MET A 13 1.28 2.59 27.12
CA MET A 13 2.40 3.51 27.19
C MET A 13 2.17 4.53 28.30
N TYR A 14 3.17 4.72 29.17
CA TYR A 14 3.25 5.81 30.12
C TYR A 14 4.64 6.46 30.01
N SER A 15 4.68 7.77 29.83
CA SER A 15 5.91 8.54 29.85
C SER A 15 5.66 9.91 30.48
N GLU A 16 6.69 10.50 31.10
CA GLU A 16 6.62 11.85 31.67
C GLU A 16 6.18 12.87 30.63
N ALA A 17 6.73 12.81 29.42
CA ALA A 17 6.35 13.72 28.34
C ALA A 17 4.86 13.60 27.92
N THR A 18 4.31 12.38 27.96
CA THR A 18 2.88 12.18 27.70
C THR A 18 2.02 12.72 28.85
N HIS A 19 2.44 12.47 30.07
CA HIS A 19 1.79 12.94 31.27
C HIS A 19 1.74 14.49 31.30
N ASP A 20 2.89 15.16 31.09
CA ASP A 20 2.99 16.61 31.10
C ASP A 20 2.17 17.25 29.96
N TYR A 21 2.16 16.63 28.78
CA TYR A 21 1.30 17.07 27.69
C TYR A 21 -0.18 16.98 28.05
N LEU A 22 -0.62 15.89 28.65
CA LEU A 22 -2.01 15.69 29.08
C LEU A 22 -2.42 16.63 30.23
N LEU A 23 -1.49 17.02 31.11
CA LEU A 23 -1.70 18.02 32.13
C LEU A 23 -1.82 19.44 31.56
N SER A 24 -1.00 19.77 30.55
CA SER A 24 -0.96 21.09 29.92
C SER A 24 -2.15 21.35 28.98
N SER A 25 -2.79 20.29 28.48
CA SER A 25 -3.85 20.35 27.48
C SER A 25 -5.02 19.48 27.90
N VAL A 26 -6.23 20.01 27.85
CA VAL A 26 -7.44 19.20 28.05
C VAL A 26 -7.62 18.35 26.78
N VAL A 27 -7.11 17.13 26.81
CA VAL A 27 -7.25 16.18 25.71
C VAL A 27 -8.49 15.34 25.94
N THR A 28 -9.42 15.39 25.02
CA THR A 28 -10.65 14.59 25.07
C THR A 28 -10.60 13.42 24.11
N ALA A 29 -10.91 12.24 24.64
CA ALA A 29 -11.14 11.05 23.82
C ALA A 29 -12.37 11.20 22.91
N PRO A 30 -12.55 10.34 21.92
CA PRO A 30 -13.80 10.24 21.17
C PRO A 30 -15.00 10.17 22.16
N LYS A 31 -16.06 10.88 21.85
CA LYS A 31 -17.28 11.02 22.70
C LYS A 31 -17.12 11.86 23.96
N GLY A 32 -16.11 12.74 24.02
CA GLY A 32 -15.98 13.70 25.14
C GLY A 32 -15.44 13.12 26.44
N VAL A 33 -14.88 11.90 26.42
CA VAL A 33 -14.21 11.33 27.59
C VAL A 33 -12.88 12.03 27.78
N ILE A 34 -12.64 12.57 28.97
CA ILE A 34 -11.37 13.20 29.35
C ILE A 34 -10.32 12.11 29.54
N ILE A 35 -9.14 12.29 28.96
CA ILE A 35 -8.01 11.38 29.14
C ILE A 35 -7.34 11.69 30.49
N ASP A 36 -7.22 10.67 31.34
CA ASP A 36 -6.53 10.78 32.63
C ASP A 36 -5.01 10.74 32.41
N PRO A 37 -4.26 11.79 32.80
CA PRO A 37 -2.81 11.82 32.66
C PRO A 37 -2.08 10.76 33.48
N ASN A 38 -2.69 10.24 34.54
CA ASN A 38 -2.09 9.27 35.44
C ASN A 38 -2.26 7.81 34.96
N LEU A 39 -3.02 7.60 33.90
CA LEU A 39 -3.26 6.26 33.34
C LEU A 39 -2.51 6.05 32.04
N PRO A 40 -2.06 4.81 31.76
CA PRO A 40 -1.44 4.48 30.50
C PRO A 40 -2.36 4.74 29.31
N VAL A 41 -1.78 5.08 28.16
CA VAL A 41 -2.47 5.33 26.90
C VAL A 41 -2.10 4.31 25.83
N HIS A 42 -2.96 4.14 24.83
CA HIS A 42 -2.66 3.25 23.70
C HIS A 42 -1.48 3.78 22.87
N PRO A 43 -0.41 3.00 22.65
CA PRO A 43 0.70 3.36 21.76
C PRO A 43 0.28 3.17 20.29
N THR A 44 -0.52 4.09 19.77
CA THR A 44 -1.12 3.96 18.41
C THR A 44 -0.07 3.89 17.31
N PHE A 45 1.08 4.55 17.48
CA PHE A 45 2.22 4.45 16.56
C PHE A 45 2.78 3.01 16.46
N LEU A 46 2.79 2.27 17.58
CA LEU A 46 3.23 0.87 17.58
C LEU A 46 2.23 -0.02 16.82
N TYR A 47 0.93 0.21 17.03
CA TYR A 47 -0.11 -0.54 16.30
C TYR A 47 -0.04 -0.27 14.80
N GLU A 48 0.17 0.99 14.39
CA GLU A 48 0.34 1.36 12.99
C GLU A 48 1.59 0.70 12.39
N SER A 49 2.71 0.71 13.12
CA SER A 49 3.96 0.08 12.66
C SER A 49 3.80 -1.43 12.46
N ILE A 50 3.19 -2.13 13.43
CA ILE A 50 2.94 -3.58 13.32
C ILE A 50 1.98 -3.86 12.16
N TRP A 51 0.90 -3.08 12.01
CA TRP A 51 -0.06 -3.22 10.93
C TRP A 51 0.59 -3.05 9.56
N CYS A 52 1.41 -2.01 9.39
CA CYS A 52 2.16 -1.76 8.17
C CYS A 52 3.17 -2.87 7.87
N PHE A 53 3.86 -3.39 8.88
CA PHE A 53 4.81 -4.49 8.72
C PHE A 53 4.12 -5.77 8.24
N VAL A 54 2.99 -6.13 8.86
CA VAL A 54 2.18 -7.28 8.42
C VAL A 54 1.67 -7.08 7.01
N GLY A 55 1.18 -5.87 6.68
CA GLY A 55 0.74 -5.52 5.34
C GLY A 55 1.85 -5.67 4.30
N LEU A 56 3.04 -5.15 4.60
CA LEU A 56 4.22 -5.31 3.74
C LEU A 56 4.52 -6.79 3.46
N PHE A 57 4.56 -7.61 4.51
CA PHE A 57 4.81 -9.05 4.38
C PHE A 57 3.77 -9.73 3.47
N LEU A 58 2.48 -9.46 3.68
CA LEU A 58 1.39 -10.01 2.88
C LEU A 58 1.46 -9.56 1.43
N LEU A 59 1.76 -8.28 1.18
CA LEU A 59 1.88 -7.72 -0.16
C LEU A 59 3.07 -8.32 -0.92
N VAL A 60 4.24 -8.43 -0.27
CA VAL A 60 5.43 -9.07 -0.87
C VAL A 60 5.14 -10.52 -1.24
N ARG A 61 4.46 -11.27 -0.35
CA ARG A 61 4.05 -12.64 -0.65
C ARG A 61 3.05 -12.72 -1.81
N HIS A 62 2.21 -11.69 -1.98
CA HIS A 62 1.22 -11.62 -3.05
C HIS A 62 1.79 -11.19 -4.41
N ILE A 63 2.95 -10.53 -4.48
CA ILE A 63 3.53 -10.03 -5.74
C ILE A 63 3.55 -11.09 -6.85
N LYS A 64 3.92 -12.33 -6.50
CA LYS A 64 3.97 -13.45 -7.46
C LYS A 64 2.59 -13.92 -7.95
N LYS A 65 1.51 -13.57 -7.23
CA LYS A 65 0.14 -13.99 -7.51
C LYS A 65 -0.73 -12.86 -8.06
N ARG A 66 -0.13 -11.70 -8.34
CA ARG A 66 -0.88 -10.54 -8.86
C ARG A 66 -1.63 -10.87 -10.14
N LYS A 67 -2.82 -10.32 -10.28
CA LYS A 67 -3.76 -10.65 -11.36
C LYS A 67 -3.78 -9.60 -12.48
N PHE A 68 -3.44 -8.35 -12.16
CA PHE A 68 -3.42 -7.24 -13.11
C PHE A 68 -2.39 -6.19 -12.68
N ALA A 69 -2.07 -5.27 -13.59
CA ALA A 69 -1.23 -4.11 -13.26
C ALA A 69 -1.98 -3.21 -12.29
N GLY A 70 -1.40 -2.95 -11.11
CA GLY A 70 -2.05 -2.17 -10.04
C GLY A 70 -2.68 -3.02 -8.92
N ASP A 71 -2.74 -4.36 -9.03
CA ASP A 71 -3.26 -5.26 -7.99
C ASP A 71 -2.61 -4.98 -6.61
N ILE A 72 -1.28 -4.86 -6.57
CA ILE A 72 -0.56 -4.60 -5.33
C ILE A 72 -0.90 -3.22 -4.73
N ALA A 73 -1.00 -2.19 -5.57
CA ALA A 73 -1.36 -0.85 -5.13
C ALA A 73 -2.79 -0.81 -4.55
N LEU A 74 -3.72 -1.53 -5.19
CA LEU A 74 -5.10 -1.62 -4.74
C LEU A 74 -5.22 -2.36 -3.40
N ARG A 75 -4.49 -3.47 -3.24
CA ARG A 75 -4.41 -4.21 -1.97
C ARG A 75 -3.75 -3.39 -0.86
N TYR A 76 -2.73 -2.62 -1.19
CA TYR A 76 -2.13 -1.68 -0.25
C TYR A 76 -3.16 -0.65 0.22
N LEU A 77 -3.94 -0.06 -0.70
CA LEU A 77 -4.99 0.90 -0.38
C LEU A 77 -6.03 0.31 0.57
N ILE A 78 -6.50 -0.92 0.29
CA ILE A 78 -7.46 -1.63 1.14
C ILE A 78 -6.86 -1.91 2.52
N TRP A 79 -5.64 -2.44 2.57
CA TRP A 79 -4.97 -2.78 3.83
C TRP A 79 -4.71 -1.55 4.69
N TYR A 80 -4.13 -0.51 4.10
CA TYR A 80 -3.83 0.74 4.80
C TYR A 80 -5.11 1.43 5.27
N GLY A 81 -6.13 1.50 4.43
CA GLY A 81 -7.43 2.06 4.80
C GLY A 81 -8.07 1.30 5.96
N ALA A 82 -8.03 -0.04 5.95
CA ALA A 82 -8.53 -0.85 7.06
C ALA A 82 -7.80 -0.55 8.37
N GLY A 83 -6.46 -0.49 8.35
CA GLY A 83 -5.65 -0.11 9.51
C GLY A 83 -5.99 1.29 10.02
N ARG A 84 -6.05 2.25 9.11
CA ARG A 84 -6.36 3.63 9.45
C ARG A 84 -7.75 3.78 10.08
N PHE A 85 -8.72 3.01 9.61
CA PHE A 85 -10.09 3.06 10.14
C PHE A 85 -10.18 2.70 11.62
N TRP A 86 -9.56 1.59 12.06
CA TRP A 86 -9.65 1.17 13.47
C TRP A 86 -8.63 1.87 14.37
N ILE A 87 -7.42 2.16 13.90
CA ILE A 87 -6.40 2.87 14.69
C ILE A 87 -6.87 4.31 14.97
N GLU A 88 -7.47 4.96 13.99
CA GLU A 88 -8.03 6.29 14.16
C GLU A 88 -9.09 6.33 15.27
N ALA A 89 -9.85 5.26 15.47
CA ALA A 89 -10.84 5.19 16.55
C ALA A 89 -10.20 5.29 17.95
N LEU A 90 -8.94 4.93 18.10
CA LEU A 90 -8.20 5.02 19.36
C LEU A 90 -7.52 6.37 19.58
N ARG A 91 -7.30 7.16 18.53
CA ARG A 91 -6.56 8.44 18.60
C ARG A 91 -7.39 9.52 19.29
N THR A 92 -6.69 10.48 19.89
CA THR A 92 -7.31 11.59 20.63
C THR A 92 -7.33 12.90 19.84
N ASP A 93 -6.47 13.02 18.80
CA ASP A 93 -6.18 14.24 18.06
C ASP A 93 -6.89 14.36 16.69
N SER A 94 -7.97 13.62 16.48
CA SER A 94 -8.62 13.50 15.18
C SER A 94 -9.71 14.56 14.95
N LEU A 95 -9.80 15.05 13.71
CA LEU A 95 -10.87 15.94 13.26
C LEU A 95 -12.21 15.21 13.15
N LEU A 96 -13.19 15.66 13.92
CA LEU A 96 -14.55 15.12 13.89
C LEU A 96 -15.33 15.70 12.71
N LEU A 97 -15.90 14.83 11.87
CA LEU A 97 -16.82 15.22 10.80
C LEU A 97 -18.24 15.46 11.35
N VAL A 98 -18.68 14.54 12.20
CA VAL A 98 -19.99 14.63 12.87
C VAL A 98 -19.80 14.42 14.36
N PRO A 99 -19.73 15.50 15.16
CA PRO A 99 -19.44 15.42 16.58
C PRO A 99 -20.44 14.57 17.38
N SER A 100 -21.73 14.58 16.97
CA SER A 100 -22.81 13.86 17.66
C SER A 100 -22.64 12.34 17.69
N ILE A 101 -21.97 11.77 16.67
CA ILE A 101 -21.72 10.30 16.57
C ILE A 101 -20.23 9.97 16.68
N GLY A 102 -19.35 10.96 16.88
CA GLY A 102 -17.91 10.78 16.98
C GLY A 102 -17.24 10.32 15.68
N LEU A 103 -17.90 10.55 14.54
CA LEU A 103 -17.38 10.14 13.23
C LEU A 103 -16.28 11.09 12.77
N ARG A 104 -15.14 10.53 12.36
CA ARG A 104 -13.95 11.28 11.96
C ARG A 104 -13.80 11.32 10.44
N VAL A 105 -13.29 12.43 9.92
CA VAL A 105 -13.03 12.60 8.47
C VAL A 105 -12.14 11.47 7.93
N SER A 106 -11.06 11.16 8.65
CA SER A 106 -10.12 10.10 8.30
C SER A 106 -10.77 8.71 8.23
N GLN A 107 -11.74 8.42 9.12
CA GLN A 107 -12.48 7.14 9.09
C GLN A 107 -13.39 7.03 7.87
N VAL A 108 -14.05 8.11 7.49
CA VAL A 108 -14.89 8.12 6.27
C VAL A 108 -14.03 7.90 5.03
N VAL A 109 -12.93 8.64 4.90
CA VAL A 109 -11.99 8.47 3.78
C VAL A 109 -11.43 7.04 3.74
N ALA A 110 -11.05 6.49 4.90
CA ALA A 110 -10.56 5.12 5.00
C ALA A 110 -11.63 4.10 4.61
N ALA A 111 -12.86 4.26 5.07
CA ALA A 111 -13.97 3.38 4.68
C ALA A 111 -14.27 3.42 3.18
N VAL A 112 -14.29 4.62 2.58
CA VAL A 112 -14.47 4.80 1.13
C VAL A 112 -13.31 4.14 0.36
N ALA A 113 -12.06 4.30 0.83
CA ALA A 113 -10.90 3.67 0.22
C ALA A 113 -10.97 2.14 0.28
N VAL A 114 -11.41 1.57 1.40
CA VAL A 114 -11.57 0.11 1.57
C VAL A 114 -12.69 -0.42 0.68
N VAL A 115 -13.88 0.15 0.75
CA VAL A 115 -15.03 -0.31 -0.03
C VAL A 115 -14.78 -0.12 -1.52
N GLY A 116 -14.35 1.07 -1.93
CA GLY A 116 -14.02 1.37 -3.32
C GLY A 116 -12.88 0.49 -3.85
N GLY A 117 -11.86 0.24 -3.01
CA GLY A 117 -10.76 -0.66 -3.32
C GLY A 117 -11.22 -2.10 -3.54
N ILE A 118 -12.07 -2.64 -2.67
CA ILE A 118 -12.62 -4.00 -2.81
C ILE A 118 -13.47 -4.11 -4.08
N VAL A 119 -14.36 -3.14 -4.33
CA VAL A 119 -15.19 -3.10 -5.55
C VAL A 119 -14.29 -3.07 -6.78
N ALA A 120 -13.30 -2.18 -6.81
CA ALA A 120 -12.35 -2.09 -7.91
C ALA A 120 -11.56 -3.39 -8.10
N GLU A 121 -11.11 -4.05 -7.03
CA GLU A 121 -10.40 -5.33 -7.11
C GLU A 121 -11.27 -6.43 -7.72
N VAL A 122 -12.54 -6.53 -7.31
CA VAL A 122 -13.48 -7.51 -7.86
C VAL A 122 -13.74 -7.25 -9.34
N LEU A 123 -14.02 -6.00 -9.71
CA LEU A 123 -14.30 -5.62 -11.11
C LEU A 123 -13.07 -5.83 -12.02
N LEU A 124 -11.88 -5.38 -11.57
CA LEU A 124 -10.65 -5.54 -12.34
C LEU A 124 -10.22 -7.00 -12.42
N THR A 125 -10.37 -7.78 -11.35
CA THR A 125 -10.10 -9.22 -11.39
C THR A 125 -11.00 -9.93 -12.41
N LYS A 126 -12.30 -9.59 -12.48
CA LYS A 126 -13.22 -10.13 -13.50
C LYS A 126 -12.83 -9.68 -14.89
N LYS A 127 -12.52 -8.40 -15.09
CA LYS A 127 -12.15 -7.80 -16.38
C LYS A 127 -10.87 -8.39 -16.97
N TYR A 128 -9.88 -8.69 -16.12
CA TYR A 128 -8.57 -9.20 -16.52
C TYR A 128 -8.44 -10.72 -16.37
N LYS A 129 -9.51 -11.42 -16.03
CA LYS A 129 -9.52 -12.89 -15.94
C LYS A 129 -9.12 -13.51 -17.29
N GLY A 130 -8.10 -14.36 -17.28
CA GLY A 130 -7.61 -15.03 -18.48
C GLY A 130 -6.75 -14.17 -19.42
N LYS A 131 -6.51 -12.89 -19.09
CA LYS A 131 -5.58 -12.04 -19.85
C LYS A 131 -4.16 -12.16 -19.31
N PRO A 132 -3.14 -12.20 -20.18
CA PRO A 132 -1.75 -12.23 -19.74
C PRO A 132 -1.44 -10.99 -18.92
N LEU A 133 -0.72 -11.17 -17.83
CA LEU A 133 -0.26 -10.05 -17.01
C LEU A 133 0.81 -9.30 -17.82
N MET A 134 0.52 -8.03 -18.12
CA MET A 134 1.50 -7.16 -18.77
C MET A 134 2.58 -6.77 -17.77
N VAL A 135 3.66 -7.52 -17.80
CA VAL A 135 4.89 -7.21 -17.10
C VAL A 135 5.94 -6.96 -18.15
N PRO A 136 6.71 -5.87 -18.07
CA PRO A 136 7.83 -5.68 -18.95
C PRO A 136 8.68 -6.95 -18.98
N LEU A 137 8.98 -7.47 -20.16
CA LEU A 137 9.67 -8.75 -20.36
C LEU A 137 11.00 -8.79 -19.58
N ALA A 138 11.68 -7.66 -19.51
CA ALA A 138 12.91 -7.48 -18.73
C ALA A 138 12.77 -7.77 -17.22
N LEU A 139 11.55 -7.74 -16.68
CA LEU A 139 11.29 -7.99 -15.26
C LEU A 139 10.88 -9.43 -14.95
N THR A 140 10.63 -10.28 -15.95
CA THR A 140 10.33 -11.70 -15.73
C THR A 140 11.60 -12.46 -15.36
N THR A 141 11.46 -13.47 -14.50
CA THR A 141 12.63 -14.29 -14.07
C THR A 141 13.30 -14.98 -15.27
N GLU A 142 12.48 -15.45 -16.22
CA GLU A 142 12.95 -16.11 -17.43
C GLU A 142 13.77 -15.15 -18.31
N ASN A 143 13.29 -13.94 -18.54
CA ASN A 143 13.99 -12.96 -19.35
C ASN A 143 15.22 -12.37 -18.67
N ARG A 144 15.24 -12.31 -17.34
CA ARG A 144 16.46 -11.96 -16.60
C ARG A 144 17.53 -13.03 -16.79
N ALA A 145 17.16 -14.31 -16.81
CA ALA A 145 18.10 -15.40 -17.07
C ALA A 145 18.62 -15.37 -18.51
N LEU A 146 17.74 -15.12 -19.50
CA LEU A 146 18.11 -14.95 -20.90
C LEU A 146 19.01 -13.72 -21.11
N ALA A 147 18.66 -12.57 -20.53
CA ALA A 147 19.48 -11.36 -20.61
C ALA A 147 20.86 -11.56 -19.96
N ALA A 148 20.93 -12.26 -18.81
CA ALA A 148 22.20 -12.60 -18.18
C ALA A 148 23.06 -13.51 -19.04
N LYS A 149 22.45 -14.47 -19.74
CA LYS A 149 23.12 -15.39 -20.68
C LYS A 149 23.64 -14.65 -21.92
N ALA A 150 22.80 -13.78 -22.51
CA ALA A 150 23.18 -12.94 -23.64
C ALA A 150 24.33 -11.99 -23.30
N LYS A 151 24.29 -11.33 -22.14
CA LYS A 151 25.36 -10.45 -21.66
C LYS A 151 26.66 -11.19 -21.35
N LYS A 152 26.58 -12.48 -20.99
CA LYS A 152 27.75 -13.31 -20.78
C LYS A 152 28.39 -13.72 -22.11
N ALA A 153 27.59 -13.95 -23.16
CA ALA A 153 28.05 -14.26 -24.51
C ALA A 153 28.62 -13.03 -25.23
N ASP A 154 27.94 -11.87 -25.07
CA ASP A 154 28.38 -10.57 -25.59
C ASP A 154 28.34 -9.49 -24.50
N PRO A 155 29.51 -9.08 -23.94
CA PRO A 155 29.57 -8.03 -22.92
C PRO A 155 29.08 -6.65 -23.38
N ALA A 156 29.04 -6.40 -24.69
CA ALA A 156 28.54 -5.17 -25.30
C ALA A 156 27.01 -5.17 -25.47
N PHE A 157 26.37 -6.34 -25.30
CA PHE A 157 24.92 -6.48 -25.45
C PHE A 157 24.18 -5.49 -24.54
N ARG A 158 23.32 -4.71 -25.15
CA ARG A 158 22.40 -3.78 -24.47
C ARG A 158 20.99 -4.07 -24.98
N LEU A 159 20.05 -4.18 -24.05
CA LEU A 159 18.64 -4.09 -24.39
C LEU A 159 18.35 -2.61 -24.67
N GLU A 160 18.24 -2.24 -25.93
CA GLU A 160 17.80 -0.89 -26.28
C GLU A 160 16.36 -0.71 -25.83
N PRO A 161 16.07 0.28 -24.98
CA PRO A 161 14.70 0.67 -24.76
C PRO A 161 14.19 1.23 -26.08
N GLU A 162 13.24 0.55 -26.70
CA GLU A 162 12.51 1.15 -27.82
C GLU A 162 11.99 2.50 -27.37
N GLU A 163 12.31 3.55 -28.09
CA GLU A 163 11.83 4.90 -27.77
C GLU A 163 10.31 4.84 -27.68
N LEU A 164 9.81 4.88 -26.48
CA LEU A 164 8.40 5.07 -26.17
C LEU A 164 8.00 6.46 -26.63
N ALA A 165 7.83 6.61 -27.95
CA ALA A 165 7.41 7.85 -28.54
C ALA A 165 6.16 8.36 -27.83
N ALA A 166 6.26 9.58 -27.35
CA ALA A 166 5.23 10.31 -26.64
C ALA A 166 3.96 10.44 -27.48
N SER A 167 3.01 9.53 -27.36
CA SER A 167 1.67 9.77 -27.82
C SER A 167 0.64 8.85 -27.17
N SER A 168 -0.17 9.47 -26.39
CA SER A 168 -1.46 9.09 -25.79
C SER A 168 -1.61 7.73 -25.06
N PRO A 169 -2.22 7.71 -23.82
CA PRO A 169 -1.53 6.95 -22.78
C PRO A 169 -2.05 5.55 -22.47
N ARG A 170 -3.08 4.98 -23.02
CA ARG A 170 -3.58 3.71 -22.47
C ARG A 170 -3.76 2.54 -23.44
N ALA A 171 -4.32 2.74 -24.58
CA ALA A 171 -4.48 1.68 -25.59
C ALA A 171 -3.14 1.36 -26.27
N LEU A 172 -2.37 2.41 -26.54
CA LEU A 172 -1.02 2.32 -27.09
C LEU A 172 -0.02 1.65 -26.15
N PHE A 173 -0.20 1.78 -24.84
CA PHE A 173 0.69 1.10 -23.86
C PHE A 173 0.55 -0.42 -23.93
N VAL A 174 -0.65 -0.93 -24.14
CA VAL A 174 -0.92 -2.37 -24.25
C VAL A 174 -0.30 -2.94 -25.52
N GLU A 175 -0.59 -2.35 -26.65
CA GLU A 175 -0.10 -2.78 -27.96
C GLU A 175 1.42 -2.62 -28.08
N ARG A 176 1.99 -1.54 -27.59
CA ARG A 176 3.43 -1.29 -27.56
C ARG A 176 4.16 -2.23 -26.60
N THR A 177 3.55 -2.57 -25.46
CA THR A 177 4.17 -3.53 -24.53
C THR A 177 4.26 -4.92 -25.15
N GLU A 178 3.26 -5.34 -25.92
CA GLU A 178 3.30 -6.62 -26.66
C GLU A 178 4.36 -6.60 -27.76
N THR A 179 4.41 -5.54 -28.55
CA THR A 179 5.42 -5.34 -29.59
C THR A 179 6.82 -5.28 -28.98
N TYR A 180 7.03 -4.46 -27.95
CA TYR A 180 8.30 -4.37 -27.21
C TYR A 180 8.74 -5.74 -26.66
N ASN A 181 7.83 -6.46 -26.04
CA ASN A 181 8.12 -7.78 -25.47
C ASN A 181 8.51 -8.80 -26.56
N LYS A 182 7.87 -8.73 -27.73
CA LYS A 182 8.20 -9.58 -28.88
C LYS A 182 9.60 -9.25 -29.40
N THR A 183 9.91 -7.98 -29.63
CA THR A 183 11.22 -7.52 -30.10
C THR A 183 12.34 -7.88 -29.14
N VAL A 184 12.15 -7.64 -27.83
CA VAL A 184 13.14 -8.01 -26.80
C VAL A 184 13.36 -9.52 -26.76
N LYS A 185 12.30 -10.33 -26.90
CA LYS A 185 12.42 -11.78 -26.95
C LYS A 185 13.22 -12.26 -28.16
N GLU A 186 12.97 -11.66 -29.31
CA GLU A 186 13.72 -11.96 -30.55
C GLU A 186 15.20 -11.58 -30.40
N GLN A 187 15.51 -10.39 -29.87
CA GLN A 187 16.88 -9.94 -29.59
C GLN A 187 17.60 -10.88 -28.60
N LEU A 188 16.94 -11.28 -27.52
CA LEU A 188 17.51 -12.16 -26.51
C LEU A 188 17.78 -13.58 -27.11
N THR A 189 16.91 -14.06 -28.01
CA THR A 189 17.06 -15.37 -28.64
C THR A 189 18.17 -15.34 -29.68
N SER A 190 18.36 -14.25 -30.42
CA SER A 190 19.40 -14.07 -31.39
C SER A 190 20.81 -13.91 -30.79
N ALA A 191 20.89 -13.42 -29.55
CA ALA A 191 22.14 -13.19 -28.81
C ALA A 191 22.57 -14.38 -27.92
N SER A 192 21.75 -15.44 -27.84
CA SER A 192 22.01 -16.64 -27.03
C SER A 192 22.52 -17.81 -27.86
#